data_0396e0d6acbb684d6e36ef0fb565cdeb
#
_entry.id   0396e0d6acbb684d6e36ef0fb565cdeb
#
_cell.length_a   1.000
_cell.length_b   1.000
_cell.length_c   1.000
_cell.angle_alpha   90.00
_cell.angle_beta   90.00
_cell.angle_gamma   90.00
#
_symmetry.space_group_name_H-M   'P 1'
#
loop_
_entity.id
_entity.type
_entity.pdbx_description
1 polymer ?
#
loop_
_entity_poly.entity_id
_entity_poly.type
_entity_poly.pdbx_seq_one_letter_code
_entity_poly.pdbx_strand_id
1 'polypeptide(L)'
;IILKRFPEAIISIDTFRSEVAKTAIEAGAAIINDVSGGTLDAEMYKTAAKLKVPYILMHMRGTPKTMTKLTDYKNVTIEVLKDLSEKIALARAEGINDIIADPGFGFAKKREQSYEILNNLELFQNLDVPILAGLSRKSMIYKTLETSAENALNGTTSLNTIALLKGAKILRVHDVKEAVECVRLWVEVTEMRDWNPKH
;
A
#
# COMPACT_ATOMS: atom_id res chain seq x y z
N ILE A 1 12.75 -0.65 -21.94
CA ILE A 1 12.45 0.59 -22.69
C ILE A 1 12.37 1.78 -21.73
N ILE A 2 11.66 1.71 -20.61
CA ILE A 2 11.46 2.83 -19.67
C ILE A 2 12.80 3.36 -19.17
N LEU A 3 13.66 2.52 -18.58
CA LEU A 3 14.95 2.91 -18.03
C LEU A 3 15.95 3.44 -19.07
N LYS A 4 15.80 3.05 -20.36
CA LYS A 4 16.58 3.66 -21.43
C LYS A 4 16.23 5.12 -21.66
N ARG A 5 14.97 5.49 -21.42
CA ARG A 5 14.47 6.87 -21.61
C ARG A 5 14.53 7.69 -20.32
N PHE A 6 14.37 7.03 -19.20
CA PHE A 6 14.32 7.61 -17.86
C PHE A 6 15.20 6.79 -16.91
N PRO A 7 16.54 6.93 -16.97
CA PRO A 7 17.48 6.08 -16.22
C PRO A 7 17.32 6.22 -14.70
N GLU A 8 16.86 7.35 -14.21
CA GLU A 8 16.65 7.61 -12.77
C GLU A 8 15.27 7.13 -12.25
N ALA A 9 14.44 6.50 -13.09
CA ALA A 9 13.12 6.06 -12.67
C ALA A 9 13.21 4.86 -11.73
N ILE A 10 12.65 4.98 -10.54
CA ILE A 10 12.46 3.86 -9.61
C ILE A 10 11.18 3.12 -10.01
N ILE A 11 11.33 1.90 -10.53
CA ILE A 11 10.22 1.10 -11.05
C ILE A 11 9.79 0.08 -10.00
N SER A 12 8.50 0.09 -9.63
CA SER A 12 7.85 -0.97 -8.86
C SER A 12 7.10 -1.90 -9.82
N ILE A 13 7.41 -3.20 -9.79
CA ILE A 13 6.72 -4.20 -10.60
C ILE A 13 5.53 -4.77 -9.83
N ASP A 14 4.33 -4.66 -10.40
CA ASP A 14 3.09 -5.21 -9.84
C ASP A 14 2.90 -6.65 -10.35
N THR A 15 3.21 -7.61 -9.50
CA THR A 15 3.09 -9.04 -9.82
C THR A 15 3.02 -9.91 -8.57
N PHE A 16 2.25 -10.99 -8.65
CA PHE A 16 2.23 -12.09 -7.67
C PHE A 16 2.96 -13.34 -8.18
N ARG A 17 3.76 -13.24 -9.24
CA ARG A 17 4.52 -14.35 -9.81
C ARG A 17 6.01 -14.12 -9.63
N SER A 18 6.69 -15.03 -8.95
CA SER A 18 8.12 -14.95 -8.62
C SER A 18 9.01 -14.83 -9.86
N GLU A 19 8.73 -15.59 -10.92
CA GLU A 19 9.51 -15.54 -12.17
C GLU A 19 9.36 -14.18 -12.88
N VAL A 20 8.16 -13.58 -12.85
CA VAL A 20 7.94 -12.23 -13.40
C VAL A 20 8.67 -11.18 -12.57
N ALA A 21 8.61 -11.29 -11.24
CA ALA A 21 9.32 -10.41 -10.32
C ALA A 21 10.83 -10.47 -10.60
N LYS A 22 11.41 -11.69 -10.65
CA LYS A 22 12.82 -11.93 -10.95
C LYS A 22 13.24 -11.27 -12.27
N THR A 23 12.53 -11.58 -13.35
CA THR A 23 12.84 -11.02 -14.68
C THR A 23 12.78 -9.50 -14.70
N ALA A 24 11.79 -8.91 -14.02
CA ALA A 24 11.63 -7.45 -13.97
C ALA A 24 12.74 -6.78 -13.16
N ILE A 25 13.15 -7.35 -12.01
CA ILE A 25 14.24 -6.81 -11.19
C ILE A 25 15.58 -6.96 -11.95
N GLU A 26 15.85 -8.10 -12.57
CA GLU A 26 17.04 -8.29 -13.41
C GLU A 26 17.09 -7.32 -14.61
N ALA A 27 15.92 -6.86 -15.07
CA ALA A 27 15.79 -5.83 -16.11
C ALA A 27 15.85 -4.39 -15.56
N GLY A 28 16.05 -4.21 -14.24
CA GLY A 28 16.28 -2.92 -13.59
C GLY A 28 15.07 -2.35 -12.82
N ALA A 29 14.00 -3.12 -12.61
CA ALA A 29 13.00 -2.71 -11.63
C ALA A 29 13.60 -2.75 -10.21
N ALA A 30 13.12 -1.89 -9.32
CA ALA A 30 13.73 -1.68 -8.01
C ALA A 30 12.87 -2.19 -6.83
N ILE A 31 11.59 -2.41 -7.03
CA ILE A 31 10.62 -2.76 -5.98
C ILE A 31 9.69 -3.85 -6.49
N ILE A 32 9.36 -4.84 -5.67
CA ILE A 32 8.30 -5.82 -5.95
C ILE A 32 7.03 -5.38 -5.21
N ASN A 33 5.91 -5.23 -5.95
CA ASN A 33 4.59 -5.00 -5.37
C ASN A 33 3.73 -6.26 -5.58
N ASP A 34 3.52 -7.02 -4.50
CA ASP A 34 2.75 -8.25 -4.53
C ASP A 34 1.38 -8.08 -3.87
N VAL A 35 0.35 -7.95 -4.70
CA VAL A 35 -1.04 -7.82 -4.24
C VAL A 35 -1.56 -9.05 -3.48
N SER A 36 -0.89 -10.20 -3.59
CA SER A 36 -1.26 -11.42 -2.88
C SER A 36 -0.58 -11.56 -1.51
N GLY A 37 0.47 -10.77 -1.26
CA GLY A 37 1.27 -10.90 -0.05
C GLY A 37 1.88 -12.30 0.10
N GLY A 38 2.41 -12.85 -0.99
CA GLY A 38 3.08 -14.17 -1.03
C GLY A 38 2.14 -15.37 -1.07
N THR A 39 0.81 -15.19 -1.11
CA THR A 39 -0.12 -16.32 -0.98
C THR A 39 -0.40 -17.05 -2.30
N LEU A 40 -0.13 -16.44 -3.45
CA LEU A 40 -0.43 -17.01 -4.77
C LEU A 40 0.77 -17.67 -5.45
N ASP A 41 1.98 -17.49 -4.93
CA ASP A 41 3.21 -18.12 -5.42
C ASP A 41 4.14 -18.45 -4.24
N ALA A 42 4.31 -19.72 -3.94
CA ALA A 42 5.12 -20.22 -2.81
C ALA A 42 6.61 -19.83 -2.91
N GLU A 43 7.12 -19.55 -4.11
CA GLU A 43 8.51 -19.14 -4.33
C GLU A 43 8.72 -17.62 -4.22
N MET A 44 7.64 -16.83 -4.05
CA MET A 44 7.73 -15.37 -4.07
C MET A 44 8.67 -14.82 -2.98
N TYR A 45 8.51 -15.25 -1.74
CA TYR A 45 9.35 -14.75 -0.63
C TYR A 45 10.81 -15.12 -0.81
N LYS A 46 11.13 -16.37 -1.19
CA LYS A 46 12.49 -16.81 -1.47
C LYS A 46 13.12 -16.03 -2.62
N THR A 47 12.32 -15.74 -3.64
CA THR A 47 12.79 -14.96 -4.80
C THR A 47 13.06 -13.52 -4.39
N ALA A 48 12.16 -12.87 -3.68
CA ALA A 48 12.33 -11.49 -3.21
C ALA A 48 13.55 -11.36 -2.27
N ALA A 49 13.73 -12.32 -1.34
CA ALA A 49 14.88 -12.37 -0.45
C ALA A 49 16.22 -12.48 -1.20
N LYS A 50 16.30 -13.33 -2.24
CA LYS A 50 17.50 -13.46 -3.09
C LYS A 50 17.81 -12.19 -3.87
N LEU A 51 16.78 -11.48 -4.34
CA LEU A 51 16.91 -10.26 -5.12
C LEU A 51 17.30 -9.04 -4.26
N LYS A 52 17.09 -9.10 -2.94
CA LYS A 52 17.44 -8.04 -1.96
C LYS A 52 16.86 -6.66 -2.33
N VAL A 53 15.61 -6.64 -2.75
CA VAL A 53 14.87 -5.43 -3.10
C VAL A 53 13.70 -5.21 -2.13
N PRO A 54 13.22 -3.97 -1.95
CA PRO A 54 12.01 -3.70 -1.18
C PRO A 54 10.80 -4.48 -1.70
N TYR A 55 10.01 -5.00 -0.77
CA TYR A 55 8.85 -5.83 -1.04
C TYR A 55 7.59 -5.21 -0.43
N ILE A 56 6.64 -4.84 -1.28
CA ILE A 56 5.33 -4.36 -0.85
C ILE A 56 4.42 -5.58 -0.70
N LEU A 57 4.01 -5.82 0.53
CA LEU A 57 3.17 -6.93 0.97
C LEU A 57 1.76 -6.44 1.23
N MET A 58 0.79 -6.81 0.36
CA MET A 58 -0.59 -6.37 0.51
C MET A 58 -1.47 -7.44 1.14
N HIS A 59 -2.44 -7.00 1.96
CA HIS A 59 -3.52 -7.86 2.45
C HIS A 59 -4.59 -8.06 1.37
N MET A 60 -4.81 -9.31 1.02
CA MET A 60 -5.94 -9.77 0.20
C MET A 60 -6.40 -11.16 0.67
N ARG A 61 -7.70 -11.44 0.62
CA ARG A 61 -8.26 -12.79 0.78
C ARG A 61 -8.62 -13.37 -0.58
N GLY A 62 -8.25 -14.64 -0.81
CA GLY A 62 -8.49 -15.35 -2.06
C GLY A 62 -7.62 -14.85 -3.22
N THR A 63 -8.22 -14.70 -4.38
CA THR A 63 -7.58 -14.24 -5.61
C THR A 63 -8.27 -12.97 -6.11
N PRO A 64 -7.69 -12.22 -7.06
CA PRO A 64 -8.38 -11.08 -7.68
C PRO A 64 -9.78 -11.41 -8.26
N LYS A 65 -10.00 -12.67 -8.65
CA LYS A 65 -11.30 -13.13 -9.18
C LYS A 65 -12.32 -13.49 -8.09
N THR A 66 -11.88 -13.87 -6.89
CA THR A 66 -12.75 -14.37 -5.81
C THR A 66 -12.86 -13.42 -4.63
N MET A 67 -11.97 -12.47 -4.48
CA MET A 67 -11.84 -11.57 -3.33
C MET A 67 -13.12 -10.80 -2.98
N THR A 68 -13.95 -10.47 -3.97
CA THR A 68 -15.19 -9.68 -3.75
C THR A 68 -16.23 -10.43 -2.92
N LYS A 69 -16.13 -11.75 -2.83
CA LYS A 69 -17.01 -12.62 -2.03
C LYS A 69 -16.45 -12.90 -0.63
N LEU A 70 -15.19 -12.56 -0.36
CA LEU A 70 -14.48 -12.88 0.88
C LEU A 70 -14.38 -11.67 1.80
N THR A 71 -15.51 -11.03 2.05
CA THR A 71 -15.62 -9.79 2.82
C THR A 71 -16.23 -10.00 4.22
N ASP A 72 -16.30 -11.23 4.68
CA ASP A 72 -16.82 -11.54 6.01
C ASP A 72 -15.70 -11.41 7.06
N TYR A 73 -15.80 -10.38 7.91
CA TYR A 73 -14.90 -10.08 9.02
C TYR A 73 -15.71 -9.85 10.29
N LYS A 74 -15.25 -10.37 11.40
CA LYS A 74 -15.75 -10.00 12.74
C LYS A 74 -15.26 -8.60 13.13
N ASN A 75 -13.99 -8.32 12.85
CA ASN A 75 -13.35 -7.00 13.00
C ASN A 75 -12.30 -6.87 11.89
N VAL A 76 -12.62 -6.09 10.88
CA VAL A 76 -11.75 -6.00 9.68
C VAL A 76 -10.37 -5.44 10.02
N THR A 77 -10.27 -4.43 10.87
CA THR A 77 -8.99 -3.82 11.26
C THR A 77 -8.07 -4.83 11.94
N ILE A 78 -8.57 -5.54 12.94
CA ILE A 78 -7.78 -6.52 13.70
C ILE A 78 -7.39 -7.72 12.84
N GLU A 79 -8.31 -8.23 12.03
CA GLU A 79 -8.02 -9.39 11.18
C GLU A 79 -7.04 -9.08 10.06
N VAL A 80 -7.10 -7.88 9.47
CA VAL A 80 -6.11 -7.42 8.48
C VAL A 80 -4.76 -7.19 9.12
N LEU A 81 -4.72 -6.57 10.31
CA LEU A 81 -3.48 -6.35 11.06
C LEU A 81 -2.79 -7.67 11.39
N LYS A 82 -3.56 -8.66 11.87
CA LYS A 82 -3.06 -9.99 12.20
C LYS A 82 -2.50 -10.71 10.97
N ASP A 83 -3.24 -10.74 9.87
CA ASP A 83 -2.80 -11.37 8.61
C ASP A 83 -1.49 -10.74 8.09
N LEU A 84 -1.40 -9.41 8.10
CA LEU A 84 -0.18 -8.70 7.71
C LEU A 84 0.99 -9.03 8.64
N SER A 85 0.76 -9.06 9.96
CA SER A 85 1.79 -9.41 10.95
C SER A 85 2.35 -10.82 10.72
N GLU A 86 1.47 -11.81 10.49
CA GLU A 86 1.87 -13.19 10.19
C GLU A 86 2.68 -13.28 8.89
N LYS A 87 2.23 -12.60 7.83
CA LYS A 87 2.92 -12.56 6.53
C LYS A 87 4.27 -11.85 6.61
N ILE A 88 4.37 -10.74 7.35
CA ILE A 88 5.63 -10.03 7.59
C ILE A 88 6.62 -10.95 8.32
N ALA A 89 6.17 -11.70 9.33
CA ALA A 89 7.02 -12.64 10.03
C ALA A 89 7.55 -13.74 9.09
N LEU A 90 6.70 -14.31 8.22
CA LEU A 90 7.10 -15.29 7.22
C LEU A 90 8.08 -14.69 6.20
N ALA A 91 7.83 -13.50 5.69
CA ALA A 91 8.71 -12.83 4.75
C ALA A 91 10.09 -12.52 5.35
N ARG A 92 10.13 -12.09 6.62
CA ARG A 92 11.38 -11.89 7.37
C ARG A 92 12.14 -13.19 7.60
N ALA A 93 11.44 -14.29 7.90
CA ALA A 93 12.05 -15.62 8.07
C ALA A 93 12.72 -16.12 6.78
N GLU A 94 12.20 -15.78 5.62
CA GLU A 94 12.83 -16.06 4.32
C GLU A 94 13.99 -15.10 3.96
N GLY A 95 14.20 -14.03 4.76
CA GLY A 95 15.32 -13.09 4.60
C GLY A 95 14.98 -11.79 3.86
N ILE A 96 13.71 -11.42 3.74
CA ILE A 96 13.32 -10.10 3.22
C ILE A 96 13.49 -9.06 4.32
N ASN A 97 14.35 -8.08 4.12
CA ASN A 97 14.64 -7.03 5.11
C ASN A 97 13.73 -5.81 4.94
N ASP A 98 13.56 -5.34 3.70
CA ASP A 98 12.83 -4.11 3.38
C ASP A 98 11.38 -4.44 3.00
N ILE A 99 10.49 -4.43 3.99
CA ILE A 99 9.07 -4.74 3.82
C ILE A 99 8.26 -3.45 3.98
N ILE A 100 7.27 -3.27 3.08
CA ILE A 100 6.25 -2.23 3.14
C ILE A 100 4.91 -2.93 3.23
N ALA A 101 4.05 -2.58 4.19
CA ALA A 101 2.74 -3.16 4.34
C ALA A 101 1.66 -2.31 3.66
N ASP A 102 0.78 -2.94 2.87
CA ASP A 102 -0.42 -2.32 2.29
C ASP A 102 -1.67 -3.02 2.87
N PRO A 103 -2.54 -2.31 3.60
CA PRO A 103 -3.80 -2.87 4.10
C PRO A 103 -4.76 -3.35 3.01
N GLY A 104 -4.53 -2.99 1.74
CA GLY A 104 -5.30 -3.45 0.59
C GLY A 104 -6.72 -2.86 0.55
N PHE A 105 -6.85 -1.54 0.57
CA PHE A 105 -8.14 -0.85 0.43
C PHE A 105 -8.89 -1.32 -0.81
N GLY A 106 -10.14 -1.76 -0.64
CA GLY A 106 -10.99 -2.27 -1.74
C GLY A 106 -10.68 -3.70 -2.20
N PHE A 107 -9.64 -4.36 -1.66
CA PHE A 107 -9.36 -5.77 -1.93
C PHE A 107 -9.95 -6.65 -0.82
N ALA A 108 -10.85 -7.56 -1.17
CA ALA A 108 -11.59 -8.42 -0.22
C ALA A 108 -12.25 -7.61 0.92
N LYS A 109 -12.71 -6.42 0.65
CA LYS A 109 -13.33 -5.51 1.63
C LYS A 109 -14.51 -4.78 1.05
N LYS A 110 -15.56 -4.62 1.84
CA LYS A 110 -16.66 -3.70 1.56
C LYS A 110 -16.19 -2.24 1.70
N ARG A 111 -17.00 -1.32 1.19
CA ARG A 111 -16.73 0.13 1.28
C ARG A 111 -16.55 0.57 2.73
N GLU A 112 -17.48 0.20 3.59
CA GLU A 112 -17.52 0.55 5.01
C GLU A 112 -16.29 0.01 5.74
N GLN A 113 -15.87 -1.21 5.43
CA GLN A 113 -14.67 -1.85 5.98
C GLN A 113 -13.38 -1.13 5.54
N SER A 114 -13.34 -0.62 4.32
CA SER A 114 -12.21 0.19 3.87
C SER A 114 -12.12 1.52 4.62
N TYR A 115 -13.26 2.16 4.93
CA TYR A 115 -13.30 3.35 5.78
C TYR A 115 -12.93 3.04 7.24
N GLU A 116 -13.36 1.89 7.78
CA GLU A 116 -12.97 1.45 9.12
C GLU A 116 -11.45 1.28 9.24
N ILE A 117 -10.81 0.63 8.25
CA ILE A 117 -9.35 0.50 8.21
C ILE A 117 -8.67 1.88 8.12
N LEU A 118 -9.15 2.78 7.27
CA LEU A 118 -8.59 4.12 7.17
C LEU A 118 -8.73 4.89 8.49
N ASN A 119 -9.89 4.76 9.16
CA ASN A 119 -10.11 5.39 10.46
C ASN A 119 -9.17 4.86 11.55
N ASN A 120 -8.74 3.61 11.46
CA ASN A 120 -7.85 2.96 12.43
C ASN A 120 -6.43 2.72 11.87
N LEU A 121 -6.02 3.47 10.83
CA LEU A 121 -4.75 3.21 10.14
C LEU A 121 -3.53 3.37 11.04
N GLU A 122 -3.61 4.22 12.06
CA GLU A 122 -2.57 4.39 13.08
C GLU A 122 -2.21 3.09 13.81
N LEU A 123 -3.14 2.14 13.95
CA LEU A 123 -2.86 0.84 14.59
C LEU A 123 -1.88 -0.01 13.78
N PHE A 124 -1.79 0.21 12.46
CA PHE A 124 -0.88 -0.53 11.59
C PHE A 124 0.60 -0.14 11.81
N GLN A 125 0.89 0.95 12.53
CA GLN A 125 2.25 1.28 12.95
C GLN A 125 2.85 0.21 13.87
N ASN A 126 2.01 -0.59 14.57
CA ASN A 126 2.46 -1.72 15.37
C ASN A 126 3.08 -2.87 14.54
N LEU A 127 3.00 -2.83 13.22
CA LEU A 127 3.70 -3.78 12.34
C LEU A 127 5.20 -3.51 12.22
N ASP A 128 5.65 -2.34 12.69
CA ASP A 128 7.06 -1.90 12.63
C ASP A 128 7.65 -1.97 11.21
N VAL A 129 6.84 -1.56 10.23
CA VAL A 129 7.20 -1.38 8.82
C VAL A 129 6.45 -0.17 8.24
N PRO A 130 6.97 0.49 7.19
CA PRO A 130 6.25 1.56 6.51
C PRO A 130 4.89 1.09 5.97
N ILE A 131 3.87 1.93 6.11
CA ILE A 131 2.53 1.65 5.60
C ILE A 131 2.30 2.39 4.28
N LEU A 132 1.89 1.63 3.27
CA LEU A 132 1.45 2.16 1.98
C LEU A 132 -0.08 2.27 1.95
N ALA A 133 -0.58 3.43 1.52
CA ALA A 133 -2.00 3.66 1.29
C ALA A 133 -2.29 3.84 -0.20
N GLY A 134 -2.99 2.87 -0.79
CA GLY A 134 -3.46 2.91 -2.17
C GLY A 134 -4.96 3.23 -2.24
N LEU A 135 -5.34 4.52 -2.14
CA LEU A 135 -6.74 4.97 -2.08
C LEU A 135 -7.23 5.54 -3.42
N SER A 136 -6.31 5.99 -4.26
CA SER A 136 -6.58 6.81 -5.43
C SER A 136 -7.68 6.26 -6.34
N ARG A 137 -8.71 7.08 -6.57
CA ARG A 137 -9.86 6.83 -7.47
C ARG A 137 -10.61 5.52 -7.20
N LYS A 138 -10.47 4.95 -5.98
CA LYS A 138 -11.14 3.69 -5.62
C LYS A 138 -12.64 3.87 -5.40
N SER A 139 -13.36 2.75 -5.52
CA SER A 139 -14.83 2.72 -5.43
C SER A 139 -15.37 3.23 -4.09
N MET A 140 -14.60 3.10 -3.01
CA MET A 140 -14.97 3.69 -1.72
C MET A 140 -15.14 5.21 -1.82
N ILE A 141 -14.36 5.89 -2.67
CA ILE A 141 -14.44 7.34 -2.86
C ILE A 141 -15.61 7.70 -3.77
N TYR A 142 -15.58 7.25 -5.03
CA TYR A 142 -16.54 7.72 -6.03
C TYR A 142 -17.97 7.26 -5.74
N LYS A 143 -18.17 6.09 -5.10
CA LYS A 143 -19.50 5.66 -4.68
C LYS A 143 -20.05 6.47 -3.48
N THR A 144 -19.19 6.93 -2.57
CA THR A 144 -19.59 7.79 -1.46
C THR A 144 -19.95 9.20 -1.93
N LEU A 145 -19.24 9.70 -2.95
CA LEU A 145 -19.47 11.02 -3.54
C LEU A 145 -20.49 11.00 -4.68
N GLU A 146 -21.10 9.83 -4.96
CA GLU A 146 -22.08 9.64 -6.05
C GLU A 146 -21.54 10.16 -7.41
N THR A 147 -20.27 9.87 -7.70
CA THR A 147 -19.57 10.31 -8.90
C THR A 147 -18.87 9.15 -9.61
N SER A 148 -17.98 9.43 -10.55
CA SER A 148 -17.18 8.43 -11.28
C SER A 148 -15.72 8.42 -10.81
N ALA A 149 -14.96 7.40 -11.20
CA ALA A 149 -13.55 7.31 -10.88
C ALA A 149 -12.73 8.48 -11.48
N GLU A 150 -13.11 8.96 -12.66
CA GLU A 150 -12.48 10.09 -13.34
C GLU A 150 -12.64 11.39 -12.54
N ASN A 151 -13.78 11.56 -11.87
CA ASN A 151 -14.13 12.75 -11.08
C ASN A 151 -13.78 12.61 -9.59
N ALA A 152 -13.07 11.55 -9.19
CA ALA A 152 -12.75 11.26 -7.78
C ALA A 152 -11.46 11.92 -7.27
N LEU A 153 -10.87 12.87 -7.99
CA LEU A 153 -9.61 13.52 -7.63
C LEU A 153 -9.69 14.21 -6.25
N ASN A 154 -10.70 15.07 -6.05
CA ASN A 154 -10.87 15.78 -4.78
C ASN A 154 -11.03 14.83 -3.59
N GLY A 155 -11.84 13.77 -3.73
CA GLY A 155 -11.98 12.73 -2.72
C GLY A 155 -10.69 11.95 -2.48
N THR A 156 -9.91 11.70 -3.53
CA THR A 156 -8.58 11.07 -3.43
C THR A 156 -7.64 11.92 -2.59
N THR A 157 -7.52 13.22 -2.89
CA THR A 157 -6.68 14.17 -2.15
C THR A 157 -7.09 14.23 -0.67
N SER A 158 -8.39 14.31 -0.39
CA SER A 158 -8.92 14.33 0.96
C SER A 158 -8.54 13.07 1.75
N LEU A 159 -8.72 11.87 1.16
CA LEU A 159 -8.38 10.63 1.86
C LEU A 159 -6.88 10.37 1.93
N ASN A 160 -6.08 10.84 0.98
CA ASN A 160 -4.62 10.81 1.06
C ASN A 160 -4.12 11.65 2.25
N THR A 161 -4.67 12.85 2.46
CA THR A 161 -4.35 13.69 3.62
C THR A 161 -4.67 12.97 4.93
N ILE A 162 -5.86 12.35 5.02
CA ILE A 162 -6.24 11.56 6.21
C ILE A 162 -5.28 10.39 6.42
N ALA A 163 -4.90 9.66 5.35
CA ALA A 163 -3.97 8.54 5.45
C ALA A 163 -2.60 8.98 5.98
N LEU A 164 -2.05 10.11 5.50
CA LEU A 164 -0.80 10.70 5.99
C LEU A 164 -0.90 11.07 7.48
N LEU A 165 -1.98 11.74 7.89
CA LEU A 165 -2.21 12.10 9.29
C LEU A 165 -2.31 10.87 10.20
N LYS A 166 -2.78 9.74 9.66
CA LYS A 166 -2.91 8.45 10.36
C LYS A 166 -1.69 7.52 10.18
N GLY A 167 -0.57 8.04 9.66
CA GLY A 167 0.73 7.38 9.68
C GLY A 167 1.12 6.63 8.42
N ALA A 168 0.37 6.74 7.32
CA ALA A 168 0.87 6.27 6.03
C ALA A 168 2.18 6.98 5.66
N LYS A 169 3.16 6.21 5.17
CA LYS A 169 4.47 6.72 4.74
C LYS A 169 4.61 6.77 3.21
N ILE A 170 3.76 6.03 2.52
CA ILE A 170 3.78 5.93 1.06
C ILE A 170 2.35 6.06 0.55
N LEU A 171 2.14 6.91 -0.45
CA LEU A 171 0.89 7.05 -1.18
C LEU A 171 1.06 6.45 -2.58
N ARG A 172 0.19 5.49 -2.95
CA ARG A 172 0.12 4.93 -4.30
C ARG A 172 -1.05 5.56 -5.05
N VAL A 173 -0.74 6.37 -6.07
CA VAL A 173 -1.71 7.27 -6.70
C VAL A 173 -1.64 7.25 -8.23
N HIS A 174 -2.73 7.71 -8.87
CA HIS A 174 -2.76 8.03 -10.30
C HIS A 174 -2.34 9.49 -10.52
N ASP A 175 -2.73 10.39 -9.62
CA ASP A 175 -2.60 11.84 -9.73
C ASP A 175 -1.38 12.28 -8.91
N VAL A 176 -0.19 12.16 -9.51
CA VAL A 176 1.10 12.34 -8.80
C VAL A 176 1.29 13.77 -8.32
N LYS A 177 0.96 14.78 -9.16
CA LYS A 177 1.12 16.20 -8.82
C LYS A 177 0.35 16.53 -7.53
N GLU A 178 -0.92 16.20 -7.50
CA GLU A 178 -1.84 16.49 -6.39
C GLU A 178 -1.44 15.72 -5.11
N ALA A 179 -0.91 14.50 -5.27
CA ALA A 179 -0.37 13.75 -4.13
C ALA A 179 0.91 14.39 -3.58
N VAL A 180 1.81 14.90 -4.42
CA VAL A 180 3.01 15.64 -3.99
C VAL A 180 2.62 16.92 -3.25
N GLU A 181 1.64 17.67 -3.76
CA GLU A 181 1.11 18.86 -3.08
C GLU A 181 0.55 18.51 -1.70
N CYS A 182 -0.19 17.40 -1.61
CA CYS A 182 -0.73 16.88 -0.35
C CYS A 182 0.38 16.55 0.67
N VAL A 183 1.45 15.87 0.23
CA VAL A 183 2.60 15.53 1.07
C VAL A 183 3.32 16.78 1.55
N ARG A 184 3.57 17.76 0.66
CA ARG A 184 4.22 19.02 1.03
C ARG A 184 3.45 19.77 2.11
N LEU A 185 2.13 19.93 1.94
CA LEU A 185 1.29 20.59 2.94
C LEU A 185 1.25 19.82 4.26
N TRP A 186 1.24 18.48 4.21
CA TRP A 186 1.29 17.64 5.39
C TRP A 186 2.61 17.81 6.17
N VAL A 187 3.74 17.88 5.48
CA VAL A 187 5.06 18.11 6.11
C VAL A 187 5.05 19.44 6.86
N GLU A 188 4.63 20.53 6.22
CA GLU A 188 4.55 21.85 6.86
C GLU A 188 3.70 21.82 8.16
N VAL A 189 2.53 21.16 8.09
CA VAL A 189 1.64 21.04 9.26
C VAL A 189 2.25 20.20 10.38
N THR A 190 3.01 19.16 10.04
CA THR A 190 3.59 18.26 11.06
C THR A 190 4.88 18.81 11.66
N GLU A 191 5.72 19.48 10.89
CA GLU A 191 6.91 20.16 11.40
C GLU A 191 6.55 21.31 12.35
N MET A 192 5.46 22.03 12.08
CA MET A 192 4.96 23.07 12.99
C MET A 192 4.38 22.53 14.31
N ARG A 193 4.07 21.24 14.43
CA ARG A 193 3.67 20.63 15.71
C ARG A 193 4.81 20.63 16.74
N ASP A 194 6.06 20.61 16.29
CA ASP A 194 7.24 20.66 17.13
C ASP A 194 7.69 22.10 17.42
N TRP A 195 7.00 23.10 16.84
CA TRP A 195 7.27 24.50 17.09
C TRP A 195 6.78 24.92 18.49
N ASN A 196 7.72 25.19 19.38
CA ASN A 196 7.44 25.70 20.72
C ASN A 196 7.59 27.22 20.73
N PRO A 197 6.52 28.04 20.90
CA PRO A 197 6.59 29.50 20.87
C PRO A 197 7.31 30.14 22.09
N LYS A 198 8.07 29.37 22.87
CA LYS A 198 8.78 29.82 24.07
C LYS A 198 10.29 30.02 23.87
N HIS A 199 10.69 30.46 22.66
CA HIS A 199 12.04 31.02 22.47
C HIS A 199 11.96 32.38 21.82
#